data_ff30c485ca11d9b9f2885042f74c170b
#
_entry.id   ff30c485ca11d9b9f2885042f74c170b
#
_cell.length_a   1.000
_cell.length_b   1.000
_cell.length_c   1.000
_cell.angle_alpha   90.00
_cell.angle_beta   90.00
_cell.angle_gamma   90.00
#
_symmetry.space_group_name_H-M   'P 1'
#
loop_
_entity.id
_entity.type
_entity.pdbx_description
1 polymer ?
#
loop_
_entity_poly.entity_id
_entity_poly.type
_entity_poly.pdbx_seq_one_letter_code
_entity_poly.pdbx_strand_id
1 'polypeptide(L)'
;MCRRCERKRSPGTGARNYEHRHSSPACDLSELRSSHGALKIASGKSDGNLFVKRSSVFYWLLGIVIATVAVATAFYFDTAVSAFLVQHRNRVLYNFTYYVTLFGDWPEHFALGLILAWVARRRGNQKWKRIFLSMVIALAIAGVSAHVIKIGVSRARPSVKLERVEPWSRFSSHYHAFPSGHVAASTAFFGVLMLASWRIGLACLPIVILIAFSRLYLEAHYLSDVVCAAILGILSALLVVHFFLRPIRHPQSAIEN
;
A
#
# COMPACT_ATOMS: atom_id res chain seq x y z
N MET A 1 43.67 -25.30 12.81
CA MET A 1 44.22 -26.02 13.98
C MET A 1 43.05 -26.53 14.80
N CYS A 2 43.02 -27.86 14.81
CA CYS A 2 42.73 -28.86 15.84
C CYS A 2 41.28 -28.94 16.30
N ARG A 3 40.63 -30.07 16.43
CA ARG A 3 40.77 -31.55 16.19
C ARG A 3 39.38 -32.08 16.53
N ARG A 4 38.68 -32.81 15.72
CA ARG A 4 38.56 -34.28 15.59
C ARG A 4 38.70 -35.07 16.92
N CYS A 5 37.62 -35.67 17.38
CA CYS A 5 37.55 -36.91 18.20
C CYS A 5 36.25 -37.61 17.77
N GLU A 6 36.31 -38.54 17.07
CA GLU A 6 36.43 -39.98 16.96
C GLU A 6 35.62 -40.77 17.96
N ARG A 7 34.82 -41.57 17.35
CA ARG A 7 33.97 -42.72 17.74
C ARG A 7 34.78 -43.83 18.42
N LYS A 8 34.24 -44.43 19.48
CA LYS A 8 34.59 -45.82 19.84
C LYS A 8 33.34 -46.63 20.21
N ARG A 9 33.22 -47.75 19.52
CA ARG A 9 32.26 -48.85 19.74
C ARG A 9 32.78 -49.84 20.76
N SER A 10 31.81 -50.50 21.43
CA SER A 10 31.56 -51.93 21.64
C SER A 10 32.17 -52.59 22.91
N PRO A 11 31.88 -53.87 23.19
CA PRO A 11 30.57 -54.50 23.42
C PRO A 11 30.61 -55.39 24.72
N GLY A 12 29.47 -55.96 25.08
CA GLY A 12 29.59 -57.30 25.74
C GLY A 12 28.83 -57.54 27.04
N THR A 13 27.79 -58.28 26.88
CA THR A 13 27.44 -59.48 27.63
C THR A 13 27.17 -59.43 29.14
N GLY A 14 26.01 -59.98 29.50
CA GLY A 14 25.90 -60.72 30.78
C GLY A 14 24.54 -60.57 31.48
N ALA A 15 23.72 -61.57 31.32
CA ALA A 15 22.50 -61.86 32.00
C ALA A 15 22.64 -61.94 33.54
N ARG A 16 21.60 -61.58 34.29
CA ARG A 16 20.91 -62.50 35.23
C ARG A 16 19.77 -61.79 35.96
N ASN A 17 18.65 -62.49 35.98
CA ASN A 17 17.44 -62.35 36.80
C ASN A 17 17.70 -61.98 38.23
N TYR A 18 16.79 -61.12 38.77
CA TYR A 18 16.17 -61.40 40.06
C TYR A 18 14.78 -60.74 40.15
N GLU A 19 13.76 -61.62 40.31
CA GLU A 19 12.42 -61.26 40.80
C GLU A 19 12.51 -60.71 42.19
N HIS A 20 11.86 -59.60 42.48
CA HIS A 20 11.23 -59.42 43.80
C HIS A 20 9.96 -58.58 43.65
N ARG A 21 8.90 -59.30 43.91
CA ARG A 21 7.51 -58.91 44.12
C ARG A 21 7.38 -58.11 45.43
N HIS A 22 6.96 -56.85 45.39
CA HIS A 22 6.27 -56.26 46.55
C HIS A 22 5.07 -55.46 46.05
N SER A 23 3.92 -56.02 46.35
CA SER A 23 2.60 -55.41 46.26
C SER A 23 2.43 -54.35 47.36
N SER A 24 1.97 -53.21 47.07
CA SER A 24 1.33 -52.25 47.97
C SER A 24 0.19 -51.50 47.28
N PRO A 25 -0.91 -51.27 48.04
CA PRO A 25 -2.23 -51.08 47.45
C PRO A 25 -2.46 -49.68 46.84
N ALA A 26 -3.16 -49.67 45.71
CA ALA A 26 -3.67 -48.52 45.12
C ALA A 26 -4.68 -47.76 45.97
N CYS A 27 -4.41 -46.56 46.38
CA CYS A 27 -5.39 -45.65 46.95
C CYS A 27 -6.27 -45.12 45.81
N ASP A 28 -7.52 -45.54 45.80
CA ASP A 28 -8.55 -45.12 44.88
C ASP A 28 -9.01 -43.70 45.28
N LEU A 29 -8.64 -42.72 44.42
CA LEU A 29 -9.02 -41.31 44.51
C LEU A 29 -10.24 -40.98 43.65
N SER A 30 -11.10 -41.96 43.34
CA SER A 30 -12.25 -41.74 42.49
C SER A 30 -13.51 -41.18 43.19
N GLU A 31 -13.53 -41.04 44.52
CA GLU A 31 -14.74 -40.64 45.27
C GLU A 31 -14.83 -39.18 45.75
N LEU A 32 -13.91 -38.30 45.39
CA LEU A 32 -13.98 -36.90 45.83
C LEU A 32 -14.32 -35.91 44.68
N ARG A 33 -14.97 -36.36 43.61
CA ARG A 33 -15.32 -35.49 42.46
C ARG A 33 -16.82 -35.36 42.20
N SER A 34 -17.63 -35.38 43.24
CA SER A 34 -19.08 -35.23 43.09
C SER A 34 -19.67 -34.29 44.13
N SER A 35 -19.30 -33.03 44.12
CA SER A 35 -20.13 -31.93 44.66
C SER A 35 -19.47 -30.55 44.54
N HIS A 36 -19.17 -30.12 43.36
CA HIS A 36 -19.09 -28.66 43.15
C HIS A 36 -19.82 -28.31 41.85
N GLY A 37 -20.95 -27.68 42.07
CA GLY A 37 -21.88 -27.26 41.05
C GLY A 37 -21.16 -26.46 39.93
N ALA A 38 -21.39 -26.89 38.69
CA ALA A 38 -20.97 -26.20 37.50
C ALA A 38 -21.66 -24.84 37.43
N LEU A 39 -20.98 -23.80 37.92
CA LEU A 39 -21.30 -22.42 37.55
C LEU A 39 -20.85 -22.23 36.09
N LYS A 40 -21.75 -22.43 35.16
CA LYS A 40 -21.56 -22.02 33.78
C LYS A 40 -21.44 -20.48 33.75
N ILE A 41 -20.21 -20.00 33.85
CA ILE A 41 -19.90 -18.63 33.44
C ILE A 41 -20.08 -18.63 31.90
N ALA A 42 -21.22 -18.13 31.46
CA ALA A 42 -21.43 -17.76 30.06
C ALA A 42 -20.42 -16.67 29.73
N SER A 43 -19.26 -17.06 29.22
CA SER A 43 -18.28 -16.16 28.66
C SER A 43 -18.93 -15.50 27.44
N GLY A 44 -19.43 -14.30 27.63
CA GLY A 44 -19.92 -13.42 26.59
C GLY A 44 -18.77 -13.02 25.63
N LYS A 45 -18.54 -13.87 24.63
CA LYS A 45 -17.56 -13.64 23.55
C LYS A 45 -18.22 -12.91 22.38
N SER A 46 -18.95 -11.83 22.66
CA SER A 46 -19.72 -11.10 21.64
C SER A 46 -19.32 -9.63 21.44
N ASP A 47 -18.65 -8.98 22.38
CA ASP A 47 -18.53 -7.53 22.31
C ASP A 47 -17.25 -6.99 21.66
N GLY A 48 -16.19 -7.80 21.57
CA GLY A 48 -14.92 -7.37 20.95
C GLY A 48 -14.99 -7.14 19.44
N ASN A 49 -15.80 -7.92 18.73
CA ASN A 49 -15.91 -7.81 17.27
C ASN A 49 -16.75 -6.60 16.81
N LEU A 50 -17.70 -6.15 17.62
CA LEU A 50 -18.53 -4.98 17.30
C LEU A 50 -17.74 -3.69 17.47
N PHE A 51 -16.91 -3.60 18.50
CA PHE A 51 -16.10 -2.42 18.80
C PHE A 51 -14.98 -2.20 17.76
N VAL A 52 -14.29 -3.28 17.34
CA VAL A 52 -13.28 -3.24 16.29
C VAL A 52 -13.88 -2.89 14.92
N LYS A 53 -15.09 -3.39 14.64
CA LYS A 53 -15.79 -3.08 13.38
C LYS A 53 -16.28 -1.62 13.34
N ARG A 54 -16.72 -1.07 14.47
CA ARG A 54 -17.19 0.31 14.61
C ARG A 54 -16.04 1.31 14.44
N SER A 55 -14.87 1.05 14.98
CA SER A 55 -13.70 1.91 14.80
C SER A 55 -13.22 1.94 13.34
N SER A 56 -13.26 0.81 12.63
CA SER A 56 -12.88 0.77 11.21
C SER A 56 -13.80 1.62 10.34
N VAL A 57 -15.12 1.56 10.54
CA VAL A 57 -16.10 2.39 9.82
C VAL A 57 -15.88 3.88 10.09
N PHE A 58 -15.61 4.24 11.34
CA PHE A 58 -15.32 5.63 11.72
C PHE A 58 -14.11 6.19 10.95
N TYR A 59 -12.99 5.47 10.87
CA TYR A 59 -11.81 5.93 10.12
C TYR A 59 -12.08 6.04 8.61
N TRP A 60 -12.89 5.16 8.03
CA TRP A 60 -13.30 5.27 6.63
C TRP A 60 -14.17 6.51 6.37
N LEU A 61 -15.15 6.75 7.24
CA LEU A 61 -16.00 7.95 7.16
C LEU A 61 -15.18 9.23 7.31
N LEU A 62 -14.28 9.27 8.29
CA LEU A 62 -13.36 10.39 8.47
C LEU A 62 -12.49 10.63 7.24
N GLY A 63 -11.95 9.56 6.65
CA GLY A 63 -11.16 9.64 5.41
C GLY A 63 -11.97 10.19 4.24
N ILE A 64 -13.23 9.77 4.09
CA ILE A 64 -14.15 10.29 3.05
C ILE A 64 -14.42 11.78 3.27
N VAL A 65 -14.71 12.19 4.50
CA VAL A 65 -14.94 13.60 4.82
C VAL A 65 -13.72 14.45 4.51
N ILE A 66 -12.53 14.03 4.94
CA ILE A 66 -11.27 14.74 4.66
C ILE A 66 -11.05 14.84 3.14
N ALA A 67 -11.23 13.74 2.40
CA ALA A 67 -11.08 13.74 0.94
C ALA A 67 -12.08 14.69 0.26
N THR A 68 -13.35 14.68 0.69
CA THR A 68 -14.39 15.57 0.14
C THR A 68 -14.07 17.04 0.40
N VAL A 69 -13.64 17.38 1.62
CA VAL A 69 -13.25 18.76 1.97
C VAL A 69 -12.02 19.18 1.15
N ALA A 70 -11.02 18.32 1.04
CA ALA A 70 -9.82 18.61 0.25
C ALA A 70 -10.15 18.87 -1.23
N VAL A 71 -11.03 18.06 -1.83
CA VAL A 71 -11.47 18.22 -3.21
C VAL A 71 -12.26 19.52 -3.36
N ALA A 72 -13.24 19.80 -2.50
CA ALA A 72 -14.03 21.03 -2.56
C ALA A 72 -13.14 22.28 -2.43
N THR A 73 -12.21 22.26 -1.47
CA THR A 73 -11.22 23.33 -1.29
C THR A 73 -10.35 23.50 -2.53
N ALA A 74 -9.89 22.41 -3.14
CA ALA A 74 -9.07 22.47 -4.35
C ALA A 74 -9.82 23.09 -5.53
N PHE A 75 -11.09 22.70 -5.73
CA PHE A 75 -11.93 23.33 -6.78
C PHE A 75 -12.15 24.82 -6.54
N TYR A 76 -12.35 25.22 -5.28
CA TYR A 76 -12.52 26.62 -4.92
C TYR A 76 -11.27 27.45 -5.24
N PHE A 77 -10.07 26.91 -5.04
CA PHE A 77 -8.81 27.62 -5.25
C PHE A 77 -8.19 27.41 -6.64
N ASP A 78 -8.80 26.67 -7.55
CA ASP A 78 -8.25 26.35 -8.88
C ASP A 78 -7.77 27.59 -9.65
N THR A 79 -8.65 28.57 -9.79
CA THR A 79 -8.35 29.80 -10.55
C THR A 79 -7.34 30.69 -9.84
N ALA A 80 -7.43 30.82 -8.52
CA ALA A 80 -6.53 31.63 -7.71
C ALA A 80 -5.10 31.08 -7.75
N VAL A 81 -4.92 29.75 -7.58
CA VAL A 81 -3.62 29.09 -7.63
C VAL A 81 -3.03 29.17 -9.04
N SER A 82 -3.84 28.92 -10.09
CA SER A 82 -3.37 29.04 -11.48
C SER A 82 -2.89 30.47 -11.79
N ALA A 83 -3.67 31.48 -11.45
CA ALA A 83 -3.32 32.89 -11.66
C ALA A 83 -2.06 33.29 -10.90
N PHE A 84 -1.93 32.86 -9.64
CA PHE A 84 -0.75 33.11 -8.82
C PHE A 84 0.51 32.52 -9.44
N LEU A 85 0.47 31.27 -9.90
CA LEU A 85 1.63 30.60 -10.51
C LEU A 85 2.03 31.24 -11.84
N VAL A 86 1.08 31.67 -12.67
CA VAL A 86 1.35 32.37 -13.92
C VAL A 86 2.04 33.71 -13.65
N GLN A 87 1.54 34.47 -12.67
CA GLN A 87 2.08 35.78 -12.32
C GLN A 87 3.52 35.70 -11.77
N HIS A 88 3.85 34.62 -11.05
CA HIS A 88 5.17 34.41 -10.47
C HIS A 88 6.05 33.46 -11.30
N ARG A 89 5.83 33.39 -12.61
CA ARG A 89 6.56 32.49 -13.49
C ARG A 89 8.00 32.95 -13.66
N ASN A 90 8.94 32.03 -13.37
CA ASN A 90 10.38 32.24 -13.52
C ASN A 90 10.94 31.21 -14.52
N ARG A 91 11.81 31.64 -15.42
CA ARG A 91 12.42 30.78 -16.46
C ARG A 91 13.23 29.62 -15.86
N VAL A 92 13.96 29.86 -14.79
CA VAL A 92 14.77 28.81 -14.14
C VAL A 92 13.87 27.74 -13.54
N LEU A 93 12.84 28.15 -12.79
CA LEU A 93 11.89 27.23 -12.17
C LEU A 93 11.03 26.52 -13.21
N TYR A 94 10.70 27.20 -14.33
CA TYR A 94 10.00 26.56 -15.44
C TYR A 94 10.83 25.42 -16.04
N ASN A 95 12.09 25.65 -16.36
CA ASN A 95 12.98 24.62 -16.89
C ASN A 95 13.16 23.47 -15.89
N PHE A 96 13.35 23.79 -14.59
CA PHE A 96 13.46 22.78 -13.55
C PHE A 96 12.20 21.90 -13.48
N THR A 97 11.02 22.50 -13.40
CA THR A 97 9.75 21.76 -13.35
C THR A 97 9.47 20.96 -14.61
N TYR A 98 9.97 21.43 -15.76
CA TYR A 98 9.91 20.68 -17.02
C TYR A 98 10.72 19.38 -16.94
N TYR A 99 11.95 19.43 -16.42
CA TYR A 99 12.75 18.22 -16.21
C TYR A 99 12.14 17.30 -15.17
N VAL A 100 11.63 17.84 -14.06
CA VAL A 100 10.90 17.05 -13.06
C VAL A 100 9.74 16.30 -13.68
N THR A 101 8.99 16.93 -14.55
CA THR A 101 7.87 16.29 -15.24
C THR A 101 8.31 15.16 -16.18
N LEU A 102 9.42 15.29 -16.87
CA LEU A 102 9.95 14.23 -17.74
C LEU A 102 10.26 12.96 -16.93
N PHE A 103 10.91 13.12 -15.77
CA PHE A 103 11.20 11.98 -14.87
C PHE A 103 9.99 11.52 -14.05
N GLY A 104 8.93 12.30 -14.01
CA GLY A 104 7.69 12.01 -13.26
C GLY A 104 6.61 11.28 -14.05
N ASP A 105 6.87 10.94 -15.32
CA ASP A 105 5.85 10.27 -16.14
C ASP A 105 5.73 8.78 -15.82
N TRP A 106 4.68 8.16 -16.31
CA TRP A 106 4.38 6.75 -16.01
C TRP A 106 5.41 5.75 -16.58
N PRO A 107 6.03 5.95 -17.78
CA PRO A 107 7.00 4.99 -18.31
C PRO A 107 8.25 4.88 -17.44
N GLU A 108 8.74 5.99 -16.89
CA GLU A 108 9.93 6.01 -16.03
C GLU A 108 9.68 5.25 -14.72
N HIS A 109 8.53 5.47 -14.09
CA HIS A 109 8.14 4.73 -12.88
C HIS A 109 7.92 3.24 -13.17
N PHE A 110 7.32 2.93 -14.32
CA PHE A 110 7.12 1.56 -14.76
C PHE A 110 8.46 0.83 -14.97
N ALA A 111 9.37 1.46 -15.72
CA ALA A 111 10.71 0.93 -15.95
C ALA A 111 11.49 0.76 -14.63
N LEU A 112 11.48 1.78 -13.77
CA LEU A 112 12.11 1.74 -12.45
C LEU A 112 11.57 0.58 -11.60
N GLY A 113 10.24 0.42 -11.54
CA GLY A 113 9.62 -0.66 -10.78
C GLY A 113 10.02 -2.05 -11.28
N LEU A 114 10.08 -2.26 -12.60
CA LEU A 114 10.53 -3.52 -13.19
C LEU A 114 12.02 -3.79 -12.93
N ILE A 115 12.87 -2.78 -13.07
CA ILE A 115 14.31 -2.90 -12.78
C ILE A 115 14.53 -3.28 -11.31
N LEU A 116 13.86 -2.60 -10.39
CA LEU A 116 13.95 -2.90 -8.96
C LEU A 116 13.42 -4.31 -8.63
N ALA A 117 12.33 -4.74 -9.27
CA ALA A 117 11.80 -6.09 -9.12
C ALA A 117 12.77 -7.15 -9.65
N TRP A 118 13.41 -6.90 -10.79
CA TRP A 118 14.43 -7.76 -11.36
C TRP A 118 15.66 -7.87 -10.46
N VAL A 119 16.18 -6.74 -9.94
CA VAL A 119 17.29 -6.72 -9.00
C VAL A 119 16.96 -7.49 -7.72
N ALA A 120 15.76 -7.27 -7.15
CA ALA A 120 15.30 -7.98 -5.97
C ALA A 120 15.20 -9.50 -6.22
N ARG A 121 14.72 -9.91 -7.42
CA ARG A 121 14.69 -11.31 -7.84
C ARG A 121 16.09 -11.90 -7.93
N ARG A 122 17.05 -11.19 -8.55
CA ARG A 122 18.46 -11.64 -8.67
C ARG A 122 19.13 -11.79 -7.31
N ARG A 123 18.77 -10.95 -6.34
CA ARG A 123 19.26 -11.05 -4.95
C ARG A 123 18.51 -12.06 -4.09
N GLY A 124 17.57 -12.83 -4.65
CA GLY A 124 16.76 -13.81 -3.90
C GLY A 124 15.73 -13.18 -2.94
N ASN A 125 15.56 -11.86 -2.94
CA ASN A 125 14.69 -11.17 -2.00
C ASN A 125 13.24 -11.13 -2.48
N GLN A 126 12.46 -12.17 -2.17
CA GLN A 126 11.07 -12.32 -2.60
C GLN A 126 10.14 -11.25 -2.02
N LYS A 127 10.44 -10.73 -0.80
CA LYS A 127 9.64 -9.65 -0.18
C LYS A 127 9.70 -8.39 -1.03
N TRP A 128 10.89 -7.89 -1.32
CA TRP A 128 11.07 -6.67 -2.11
C TRP A 128 10.61 -6.83 -3.55
N LYS A 129 10.84 -8.00 -4.16
CA LYS A 129 10.29 -8.30 -5.49
C LYS A 129 8.77 -8.12 -5.52
N ARG A 130 8.03 -8.68 -4.52
CA ARG A 130 6.57 -8.52 -4.45
C ARG A 130 6.17 -7.06 -4.28
N ILE A 131 6.87 -6.30 -3.43
CA ILE A 131 6.59 -4.86 -3.23
C ILE A 131 6.76 -4.12 -4.56
N PHE A 132 7.87 -4.27 -5.26
CA PHE A 132 8.14 -3.56 -6.52
C PHE A 132 7.16 -3.94 -7.64
N LEU A 133 6.77 -5.21 -7.75
CA LEU A 133 5.72 -5.61 -8.68
C LEU A 133 4.36 -5.01 -8.30
N SER A 134 4.05 -4.92 -7.02
CA SER A 134 2.82 -4.27 -6.55
C SER A 134 2.81 -2.77 -6.84
N MET A 135 3.96 -2.09 -6.79
CA MET A 135 4.10 -0.69 -7.19
C MET A 135 3.75 -0.51 -8.68
N VAL A 136 4.25 -1.40 -9.55
CA VAL A 136 3.93 -1.39 -10.99
C VAL A 136 2.45 -1.65 -11.26
N ILE A 137 1.86 -2.61 -10.54
CA ILE A 137 0.42 -2.92 -10.68
C ILE A 137 -0.43 -1.72 -10.24
N ALA A 138 -0.11 -1.09 -9.10
CA ALA A 138 -0.85 0.07 -8.61
C ALA A 138 -0.77 1.27 -9.56
N LEU A 139 0.42 1.52 -10.12
CA LEU A 139 0.64 2.52 -11.16
C LEU A 139 -0.22 2.25 -12.38
N ALA A 140 -0.28 1.00 -12.86
CA ALA A 140 -1.07 0.62 -14.02
C ALA A 140 -2.57 0.83 -13.78
N ILE A 141 -3.08 0.41 -12.61
CA ILE A 141 -4.48 0.62 -12.21
C ILE A 141 -4.80 2.11 -12.15
N ALA A 142 -3.97 2.92 -11.47
CA ALA A 142 -4.18 4.36 -11.38
C ALA A 142 -4.12 5.04 -12.75
N GLY A 143 -3.17 4.65 -13.60
CA GLY A 143 -3.01 5.21 -14.95
C GLY A 143 -4.21 4.89 -15.86
N VAL A 144 -4.66 3.65 -15.89
CA VAL A 144 -5.85 3.24 -16.66
C VAL A 144 -7.09 3.96 -16.14
N SER A 145 -7.31 3.97 -14.83
CA SER A 145 -8.46 4.66 -14.23
C SER A 145 -8.45 6.17 -14.55
N ALA A 146 -7.29 6.81 -14.42
CA ALA A 146 -7.13 8.23 -14.78
C ALA A 146 -7.43 8.47 -16.28
N HIS A 147 -7.00 7.57 -17.17
CA HIS A 147 -7.25 7.69 -18.60
C HIS A 147 -8.74 7.57 -18.95
N VAL A 148 -9.44 6.60 -18.35
CA VAL A 148 -10.90 6.43 -18.52
C VAL A 148 -11.65 7.68 -18.05
N ILE A 149 -11.29 8.21 -16.86
CA ILE A 149 -11.94 9.42 -16.32
C ILE A 149 -11.67 10.63 -17.23
N LYS A 150 -10.45 10.77 -17.77
CA LYS A 150 -10.10 11.87 -18.71
C LYS A 150 -11.01 11.95 -19.90
N ILE A 151 -11.26 10.81 -20.54
CA ILE A 151 -12.14 10.74 -21.71
C ILE A 151 -13.59 11.11 -21.33
N GLY A 152 -14.04 10.66 -20.15
CA GLY A 152 -15.41 10.94 -19.67
C GLY A 152 -15.62 12.42 -19.29
N VAL A 153 -14.65 13.04 -18.61
CA VAL A 153 -14.77 14.42 -18.09
C VAL A 153 -14.42 15.47 -19.15
N SER A 154 -13.43 15.23 -19.98
CA SER A 154 -12.97 16.13 -21.06
C SER A 154 -12.76 17.58 -20.60
N ARG A 155 -12.05 17.79 -19.48
CA ARG A 155 -11.77 19.11 -18.89
C ARG A 155 -10.62 19.80 -19.66
N ALA A 156 -10.82 21.07 -20.04
CA ALA A 156 -9.77 21.89 -20.65
C ALA A 156 -8.62 22.17 -19.65
N ARG A 157 -7.38 22.21 -20.14
CA ARG A 157 -6.20 22.58 -19.33
C ARG A 157 -6.16 24.09 -19.07
N PRO A 158 -5.51 24.56 -17.97
CA PRO A 158 -5.33 25.98 -17.70
C PRO A 158 -4.67 26.75 -18.85
N SER A 159 -3.73 26.11 -19.58
CA SER A 159 -3.01 26.70 -20.71
C SER A 159 -3.86 26.91 -21.97
N VAL A 160 -5.06 26.34 -22.05
CA VAL A 160 -5.92 26.42 -23.22
C VAL A 160 -6.78 27.68 -23.16
N LYS A 161 -6.58 28.60 -24.09
CA LYS A 161 -7.49 29.73 -24.33
C LYS A 161 -8.75 29.21 -25.02
N LEU A 162 -9.89 29.31 -24.33
CA LEU A 162 -11.19 28.83 -24.84
C LEU A 162 -11.72 29.80 -25.91
N GLU A 163 -11.27 29.65 -27.14
CA GLU A 163 -11.83 30.44 -28.28
C GLU A 163 -12.98 29.67 -28.95
N ARG A 164 -12.95 28.35 -29.04
CA ARG A 164 -14.05 27.48 -29.50
C ARG A 164 -13.87 26.07 -29.02
N VAL A 165 -14.95 25.44 -28.53
CA VAL A 165 -15.00 24.02 -28.16
C VAL A 165 -15.58 23.27 -29.37
N GLU A 166 -14.72 22.59 -30.14
CA GLU A 166 -15.16 21.72 -31.22
C GLU A 166 -15.70 20.36 -30.67
N PRO A 167 -16.69 19.75 -31.36
CA PRO A 167 -17.27 18.48 -30.90
C PRO A 167 -16.26 17.34 -30.70
N TRP A 168 -15.14 17.34 -31.42
CA TRP A 168 -14.06 16.36 -31.35
C TRP A 168 -12.98 16.70 -30.29
N SER A 169 -13.15 17.79 -29.57
CA SER A 169 -12.18 18.29 -28.59
C SER A 169 -11.88 17.28 -27.46
N ARG A 170 -12.87 16.43 -27.12
CA ARG A 170 -12.70 15.41 -26.06
C ARG A 170 -11.60 14.38 -26.32
N PHE A 171 -11.16 14.21 -27.56
CA PHE A 171 -10.04 13.34 -27.93
C PHE A 171 -8.69 14.08 -28.00
N SER A 172 -8.71 15.41 -27.91
CA SER A 172 -7.48 16.23 -27.88
C SER A 172 -6.86 16.23 -26.49
N SER A 173 -5.53 16.13 -26.43
CA SER A 173 -4.76 16.21 -25.18
C SER A 173 -4.97 17.53 -24.41
N HIS A 174 -5.42 18.59 -25.10
CA HIS A 174 -5.75 19.89 -24.52
C HIS A 174 -6.95 19.83 -23.56
N TYR A 175 -7.84 18.86 -23.73
CA TYR A 175 -9.03 18.67 -22.90
C TYR A 175 -8.91 17.50 -21.93
N HIS A 176 -7.71 16.99 -21.73
CA HIS A 176 -7.43 15.90 -20.79
C HIS A 176 -6.78 16.40 -19.51
N ALA A 177 -7.34 17.46 -18.89
CA ALA A 177 -6.81 17.99 -17.63
C ALA A 177 -7.14 17.11 -16.42
N PHE A 178 -8.34 16.59 -16.33
CA PHE A 178 -8.83 15.89 -15.13
C PHE A 178 -8.92 14.38 -15.32
N PRO A 179 -8.39 13.58 -14.36
CA PRO A 179 -7.41 13.95 -13.35
C PRO A 179 -5.97 13.93 -13.89
N SER A 180 -4.99 14.39 -13.11
CA SER A 180 -3.57 14.38 -13.49
C SER A 180 -3.01 12.95 -13.54
N GLY A 181 -2.62 12.47 -14.74
CA GLY A 181 -2.05 11.12 -14.90
C GLY A 181 -0.71 10.94 -14.20
N HIS A 182 0.19 11.93 -14.27
CA HIS A 182 1.49 11.90 -13.59
C HIS A 182 1.34 11.77 -12.08
N VAL A 183 0.44 12.57 -11.49
CA VAL A 183 0.20 12.54 -10.04
C VAL A 183 -0.48 11.24 -9.61
N ALA A 184 -1.47 10.75 -10.36
CA ALA A 184 -2.11 9.48 -10.05
C ALA A 184 -1.11 8.32 -10.08
N ALA A 185 -0.29 8.23 -11.13
CA ALA A 185 0.70 7.19 -11.31
C ALA A 185 1.80 7.24 -10.22
N SER A 186 2.41 8.41 -9.99
CA SER A 186 3.46 8.58 -8.98
C SER A 186 2.94 8.35 -7.56
N THR A 187 1.73 8.85 -7.24
CA THR A 187 1.12 8.64 -5.92
C THR A 187 0.80 7.17 -5.69
N ALA A 188 0.29 6.45 -6.68
CA ALA A 188 0.04 5.01 -6.57
C ALA A 188 1.36 4.23 -6.38
N PHE A 189 2.37 4.54 -7.18
CA PHE A 189 3.67 3.89 -7.15
C PHE A 189 4.35 4.05 -5.78
N PHE A 190 4.56 5.27 -5.33
CA PHE A 190 5.19 5.54 -4.04
C PHE A 190 4.26 5.28 -2.85
N GLY A 191 2.94 5.32 -3.04
CA GLY A 191 1.93 4.96 -2.04
C GLY A 191 2.04 3.50 -1.61
N VAL A 192 2.26 2.56 -2.54
CA VAL A 192 2.54 1.15 -2.19
C VAL A 192 3.81 1.05 -1.35
N LEU A 193 4.86 1.79 -1.71
CA LEU A 193 6.12 1.80 -0.95
C LEU A 193 5.93 2.38 0.45
N MET A 194 5.15 3.43 0.60
CA MET A 194 4.76 4.04 1.88
C MET A 194 4.04 3.03 2.78
N LEU A 195 3.08 2.28 2.24
CA LEU A 195 2.31 1.27 2.97
C LEU A 195 3.14 0.04 3.32
N ALA A 196 4.12 -0.33 2.48
CA ALA A 196 5.00 -1.48 2.70
C ALA A 196 6.19 -1.15 3.62
N SER A 197 6.71 0.07 3.55
CA SER A 197 7.87 0.56 4.31
C SER A 197 7.75 2.07 4.51
N TRP A 198 7.12 2.50 5.61
CA TRP A 198 6.79 3.90 5.85
C TRP A 198 8.01 4.84 5.82
N ARG A 199 9.17 4.37 6.32
CA ARG A 199 10.41 5.19 6.33
C ARG A 199 10.90 5.52 4.92
N ILE A 200 10.92 4.52 4.04
CA ILE A 200 11.36 4.69 2.66
C ILE A 200 10.30 5.47 1.88
N GLY A 201 9.03 5.14 2.06
CA GLY A 201 7.93 5.87 1.42
C GLY A 201 7.91 7.35 1.81
N LEU A 202 8.14 7.66 3.08
CA LEU A 202 8.22 9.05 3.55
C LEU A 202 9.42 9.79 2.92
N ALA A 203 10.57 9.13 2.77
CA ALA A 203 11.73 9.69 2.07
C ALA A 203 11.46 9.97 0.59
N CYS A 204 10.52 9.23 -0.05
CA CYS A 204 10.11 9.44 -1.44
C CYS A 204 8.96 10.45 -1.61
N LEU A 205 8.30 10.86 -0.51
CA LEU A 205 7.17 11.81 -0.58
C LEU A 205 7.53 13.14 -1.26
N PRO A 206 8.73 13.74 -1.04
CA PRO A 206 9.12 14.95 -1.76
C PRO A 206 9.10 14.80 -3.28
N ILE A 207 9.37 13.61 -3.83
CA ILE A 207 9.32 13.34 -5.27
C ILE A 207 7.89 13.50 -5.78
N VAL A 208 6.92 12.91 -5.08
CA VAL A 208 5.49 13.01 -5.44
C VAL A 208 5.02 14.46 -5.38
N ILE A 209 5.38 15.18 -4.31
CA ILE A 209 5.04 16.60 -4.14
C ILE A 209 5.65 17.44 -5.27
N LEU A 210 6.90 17.18 -5.62
CA LEU A 210 7.59 17.91 -6.67
C LEU A 210 6.99 17.65 -8.05
N ILE A 211 6.58 16.41 -8.34
CA ILE A 211 5.84 16.07 -9.56
C ILE A 211 4.49 16.80 -9.56
N ALA A 212 3.73 16.77 -8.47
CA ALA A 212 2.46 17.47 -8.35
C ALA A 212 2.60 18.97 -8.59
N PHE A 213 3.59 19.60 -7.94
CA PHE A 213 3.92 21.01 -8.14
C PHE A 213 4.31 21.33 -9.59
N SER A 214 5.11 20.48 -10.24
CA SER A 214 5.50 20.68 -11.64
C SER A 214 4.30 20.74 -12.58
N ARG A 215 3.25 19.93 -12.32
CA ARG A 215 2.04 19.90 -13.14
C ARG A 215 1.19 21.17 -13.03
N LEU A 216 1.18 21.78 -11.84
CA LEU A 216 0.54 23.06 -11.60
C LEU A 216 1.34 24.20 -12.24
N TYR A 217 2.66 24.22 -12.02
CA TYR A 217 3.56 25.29 -12.49
C TYR A 217 3.65 25.36 -14.02
N LEU A 218 3.54 24.21 -14.70
CA LEU A 218 3.51 24.12 -16.16
C LEU A 218 2.12 24.39 -16.77
N GLU A 219 1.14 24.83 -15.99
CA GLU A 219 -0.25 25.06 -16.43
C GLU A 219 -0.88 23.84 -17.15
N ALA A 220 -0.41 22.65 -16.80
CA ALA A 220 -0.94 21.41 -17.38
C ALA A 220 -2.21 20.94 -16.68
N HIS A 221 -2.37 21.30 -15.39
CA HIS A 221 -3.46 20.86 -14.52
C HIS A 221 -3.84 21.94 -13.51
N TYR A 222 -5.10 21.92 -13.08
CA TYR A 222 -5.60 22.67 -11.94
C TYR A 222 -5.28 21.97 -10.62
N LEU A 223 -5.43 22.68 -9.50
CA LEU A 223 -5.21 22.12 -8.17
C LEU A 223 -6.13 20.92 -7.88
N SER A 224 -7.40 21.04 -8.26
CA SER A 224 -8.38 19.96 -8.13
C SER A 224 -8.01 18.71 -8.95
N ASP A 225 -7.42 18.85 -10.14
CA ASP A 225 -6.97 17.73 -10.97
C ASP A 225 -5.85 16.95 -10.26
N VAL A 226 -4.99 17.66 -9.54
CA VAL A 226 -3.87 17.11 -8.76
C VAL A 226 -4.36 16.40 -7.49
N VAL A 227 -5.26 17.04 -6.74
CA VAL A 227 -5.81 16.47 -5.50
C VAL A 227 -6.63 15.22 -5.79
N CYS A 228 -7.51 15.26 -6.79
CA CYS A 228 -8.28 14.08 -7.19
C CYS A 228 -7.38 12.94 -7.70
N ALA A 229 -6.32 13.27 -8.43
CA ALA A 229 -5.34 12.30 -8.89
C ALA A 229 -4.57 11.65 -7.73
N ALA A 230 -4.19 12.42 -6.71
CA ALA A 230 -3.55 11.89 -5.52
C ALA A 230 -4.47 10.93 -4.76
N ILE A 231 -5.76 11.28 -4.59
CA ILE A 231 -6.75 10.39 -3.99
C ILE A 231 -6.89 9.09 -4.80
N LEU A 232 -7.00 9.18 -6.12
CA LEU A 232 -7.06 8.01 -7.01
C LEU A 232 -5.83 7.12 -6.87
N GLY A 233 -4.63 7.72 -6.79
CA GLY A 233 -3.38 7.02 -6.56
C GLY A 233 -3.33 6.31 -5.21
N ILE A 234 -3.76 6.98 -4.13
CA ILE A 234 -3.85 6.39 -2.78
C ILE A 234 -4.82 5.20 -2.78
N LEU A 235 -6.00 5.35 -3.38
CA LEU A 235 -6.98 4.26 -3.46
C LEU A 235 -6.43 3.06 -4.23
N SER A 236 -5.73 3.31 -5.35
CA SER A 236 -5.07 2.25 -6.13
C SER A 236 -3.98 1.55 -5.32
N ALA A 237 -3.17 2.28 -4.55
CA ALA A 237 -2.15 1.72 -3.67
C ALA A 237 -2.77 0.86 -2.56
N LEU A 238 -3.83 1.36 -1.89
CA LEU A 238 -4.56 0.64 -0.85
C LEU A 238 -5.18 -0.66 -1.39
N LEU A 239 -5.79 -0.60 -2.58
CA LEU A 239 -6.37 -1.75 -3.26
C LEU A 239 -5.32 -2.83 -3.50
N VAL A 240 -4.19 -2.45 -4.10
CA VAL A 240 -3.11 -3.40 -4.44
C VAL A 240 -2.45 -3.97 -3.18
N VAL A 241 -2.18 -3.15 -2.17
CA VAL A 241 -1.63 -3.64 -0.89
C VAL A 241 -2.60 -4.61 -0.22
N HIS A 242 -3.89 -4.33 -0.27
CA HIS A 242 -4.91 -5.20 0.31
C HIS A 242 -4.92 -6.60 -0.35
N PHE A 243 -4.86 -6.67 -1.68
CA PHE A 243 -4.98 -7.95 -2.40
C PHE A 243 -3.64 -8.67 -2.61
N PHE A 244 -2.53 -7.95 -2.80
CA PHE A 244 -1.25 -8.54 -3.21
C PHE A 244 -0.19 -8.56 -2.11
N LEU A 245 -0.26 -7.65 -1.12
CA LEU A 245 0.74 -7.57 -0.04
C LEU A 245 0.19 -8.01 1.32
N ARG A 246 -1.11 -7.96 1.55
CA ARG A 246 -1.73 -8.58 2.74
C ARG A 246 -1.72 -10.09 2.58
N PRO A 247 -1.25 -10.78 3.55
CA PRO A 247 -0.41 -11.96 3.49
C PRO A 247 -1.24 -13.21 3.32
N ILE A 248 -0.69 -14.10 2.91
CA ILE A 248 -0.47 -15.44 3.51
C ILE A 248 -0.18 -15.24 5.01
N ARG A 249 -1.24 -15.11 5.84
CA ARG A 249 -1.17 -15.54 7.22
C ARG A 249 -0.84 -17.01 7.16
N HIS A 250 0.41 -17.35 7.47
CA HIS A 250 0.78 -18.74 7.66
C HIS A 250 -0.17 -19.37 8.67
N PRO A 251 -0.81 -20.50 8.36
CA PRO A 251 -1.48 -21.31 9.35
C PRO A 251 -0.41 -22.11 10.11
N GLN A 252 0.37 -21.43 10.97
CA GLN A 252 1.32 -22.10 11.87
C GLN A 252 0.71 -22.48 13.22
N SER A 253 -0.61 -22.53 13.33
CA SER A 253 -1.27 -22.94 14.57
C SER A 253 -2.13 -24.20 14.44
N ALA A 254 -1.87 -25.04 13.43
CA ALA A 254 -2.62 -26.30 13.26
C ALA A 254 -1.77 -27.56 13.44
N ILE A 255 -0.55 -27.48 13.99
CA ILE A 255 0.31 -28.66 14.22
C ILE A 255 0.78 -28.73 15.69
N GLU A 256 0.12 -28.08 16.62
CA GLU A 256 0.32 -28.32 18.05
C GLU A 256 -1.04 -28.56 18.72
N ASN A 257 -1.62 -29.76 18.48
CA ASN A 257 -2.54 -30.46 19.32
C ASN A 257 -2.45 -31.96 19.05
#